data_cfff841897cf167207cdbadeea83b877
#
_entry.id   cfff841897cf167207cdbadeea83b877
#
_cell.length_a   1.000
_cell.length_b   1.000
_cell.length_c   1.000
_cell.angle_alpha   90.00
_cell.angle_beta   90.00
_cell.angle_gamma   90.00
#
_symmetry.space_group_name_H-M   'P 1'
#
loop_
_entity.id
_entity.type
_entity.pdbx_description
1 polymer ?
#
loop_
_entity_poly.entity_id
_entity_poly.type
_entity_poly.pdbx_seq_one_letter_code
_entity_poly.pdbx_strand_id
1 'polypeptide(L)'
;MPIAIVNNNELYYEIHGEGEPAVCMGGWGTYCHKNGRGLARGLTDKYQVLVFDYRGIGQSKDDLNIPASMKLYSADLIALLDHLGWNKVHLIGLVGMGCGVAQEVALSRPELVRSMVNMGCWSSVDDYLRDQLELFRTVHREVGFYAFQQFVCIYSFLPEFYNQNKHRLLGPDGEWGELRDNYVTHERLV
;
A
#
# COMPACT_ATOMS: atom_id res chain seq x y z
N MET A 1 20.16 3.67 5.88
CA MET A 1 18.76 3.28 5.62
C MET A 1 18.66 3.01 4.13
N PRO A 2 18.09 1.91 3.70
CA PRO A 2 18.10 1.55 2.29
C PRO A 2 17.13 2.44 1.50
N ILE A 3 17.69 3.30 0.68
CA ILE A 3 17.00 4.09 -0.33
C ILE A 3 17.54 3.65 -1.68
N ALA A 4 16.64 3.26 -2.58
CA ALA A 4 16.97 2.99 -3.97
C ALA A 4 16.62 4.20 -4.84
N ILE A 5 17.54 4.57 -5.74
CA ILE A 5 17.25 5.55 -6.79
C ILE A 5 16.81 4.78 -8.02
N VAL A 6 15.52 4.68 -8.24
CA VAL A 6 14.91 3.88 -9.31
C VAL A 6 13.75 4.64 -9.94
N ASN A 7 13.50 4.41 -11.22
CA ASN A 7 12.42 5.08 -11.97
C ASN A 7 12.40 6.61 -11.76
N ASN A 8 13.58 7.24 -11.75
CA ASN A 8 13.79 8.68 -11.47
C ASN A 8 13.22 9.15 -10.12
N ASN A 9 13.15 8.27 -9.12
CA ASN A 9 12.66 8.58 -7.80
C ASN A 9 13.50 7.93 -6.71
N GLU A 10 13.43 8.45 -5.48
CA GLU A 10 14.04 7.85 -4.30
C GLU A 10 12.98 7.04 -3.56
N LEU A 11 13.13 5.71 -3.51
CA LEU A 11 12.24 4.82 -2.80
C LEU A 11 12.91 4.25 -1.56
N TYR A 12 12.25 4.41 -0.43
CA TYR A 12 12.62 3.73 0.81
C TYR A 12 12.08 2.31 0.82
N TYR A 13 12.91 1.35 1.25
CA TYR A 13 12.50 -0.05 1.38
C TYR A 13 13.14 -0.73 2.58
N GLU A 14 12.56 -1.83 3.00
CA GLU A 14 13.10 -2.74 4.01
C GLU A 14 13.01 -4.17 3.49
N ILE A 15 13.97 -5.02 3.91
CA ILE A 15 13.95 -6.46 3.63
C ILE A 15 14.01 -7.19 4.96
N HIS A 16 13.08 -8.11 5.18
CA HIS A 16 12.94 -8.87 6.41
C HIS A 16 12.93 -10.36 6.12
N GLY A 17 13.61 -11.15 6.98
CA GLY A 17 13.68 -12.60 6.84
C GLY A 17 14.63 -13.09 5.76
N GLU A 18 14.64 -14.39 5.56
CA GLU A 18 15.46 -15.09 4.56
C GLU A 18 14.61 -16.12 3.82
N GLY A 19 14.99 -16.49 2.60
CA GLY A 19 14.30 -17.48 1.80
C GLY A 19 13.82 -16.97 0.44
N GLU A 20 12.70 -17.48 -0.05
CA GLU A 20 12.18 -17.08 -1.36
C GLU A 20 11.71 -15.61 -1.34
N PRO A 21 12.00 -14.83 -2.40
CA PRO A 21 11.61 -13.43 -2.48
C PRO A 21 10.10 -13.24 -2.50
N ALA A 22 9.61 -12.38 -1.60
CA ALA A 22 8.21 -11.94 -1.55
C ALA A 22 8.14 -10.43 -1.38
N VAL A 23 7.11 -9.80 -1.93
CA VAL A 23 6.82 -8.37 -1.78
C VAL A 23 5.50 -8.21 -1.07
N CYS A 24 5.47 -7.49 0.04
CA CYS A 24 4.24 -7.14 0.73
C CYS A 24 3.93 -5.66 0.48
N MET A 25 2.78 -5.39 -0.14
CA MET A 25 2.35 -4.06 -0.57
C MET A 25 1.15 -3.62 0.25
N GLY A 26 1.28 -2.48 0.94
CA GLY A 26 0.23 -1.91 1.77
C GLY A 26 -0.93 -1.30 0.98
N GLY A 27 -2.01 -0.98 1.68
CA GLY A 27 -3.16 -0.28 1.13
C GLY A 27 -2.95 1.24 0.99
N TRP A 28 -4.06 1.96 0.83
CA TRP A 28 -4.07 3.41 0.68
C TRP A 28 -3.43 4.14 1.87
N GLY A 29 -2.48 5.02 1.58
CA GLY A 29 -1.84 5.87 2.60
C GLY A 29 -0.98 5.14 3.62
N THR A 30 -0.74 3.85 3.46
CA THR A 30 0.10 3.09 4.38
C THR A 30 1.57 3.17 3.98
N TYR A 31 2.46 3.15 4.96
CA TYR A 31 3.90 3.09 4.77
C TYR A 31 4.52 1.85 5.42
N CYS A 32 5.72 1.48 4.99
CA CYS A 32 6.36 0.24 5.41
C CYS A 32 7.41 0.40 6.52
N HIS A 33 7.91 1.58 6.77
CA HIS A 33 9.04 1.82 7.68
C HIS A 33 8.70 1.61 9.18
N LYS A 34 8.10 0.48 9.49
CA LYS A 34 7.70 0.08 10.85
C LYS A 34 8.45 -1.14 11.36
N ASN A 35 9.65 -1.41 10.86
CA ASN A 35 10.44 -2.60 11.25
C ASN A 35 9.64 -3.91 11.10
N GLY A 36 8.95 -4.06 9.99
CA GLY A 36 8.16 -5.25 9.69
C GLY A 36 6.87 -5.44 10.51
N ARG A 37 6.44 -4.45 11.27
CA ARG A 37 5.22 -4.55 12.11
C ARG A 37 3.93 -4.83 11.35
N GLY A 38 3.88 -4.52 10.06
CA GLY A 38 2.74 -4.80 9.18
C GLY A 38 2.75 -6.19 8.57
N LEU A 39 3.79 -6.99 8.79
CA LEU A 39 3.93 -8.30 8.19
C LEU A 39 3.14 -9.37 8.95
N ALA A 40 2.55 -10.31 8.20
CA ALA A 40 1.89 -11.46 8.79
C ALA A 40 2.88 -12.32 9.59
N ARG A 41 2.44 -12.82 10.72
CA ARG A 41 3.27 -13.69 11.59
C ARG A 41 3.73 -14.92 10.81
N GLY A 42 5.01 -15.26 10.93
CA GLY A 42 5.63 -16.42 10.30
C GLY A 42 5.93 -16.24 8.80
N LEU A 43 5.59 -15.11 8.20
CA LEU A 43 5.93 -14.84 6.80
C LEU A 43 7.45 -14.78 6.62
N THR A 44 8.14 -14.08 7.50
CA THR A 44 9.60 -13.91 7.49
C THR A 44 10.37 -15.16 7.90
N ASP A 45 9.70 -16.19 8.40
CA ASP A 45 10.35 -17.48 8.73
C ASP A 45 10.68 -18.31 7.48
N LYS A 46 10.03 -17.99 6.35
CA LYS A 46 10.15 -18.75 5.09
C LYS A 46 10.47 -17.90 3.87
N TYR A 47 10.23 -16.59 3.97
CA TYR A 47 10.38 -15.68 2.85
C TYR A 47 11.29 -14.52 3.22
N GLN A 48 12.07 -14.08 2.23
CA GLN A 48 12.73 -12.80 2.26
C GLN A 48 11.73 -11.74 1.75
N VAL A 49 11.17 -10.95 2.67
CA VAL A 49 10.03 -10.07 2.41
C VAL A 49 10.50 -8.64 2.20
N LEU A 50 10.28 -8.13 0.99
CA LEU A 50 10.43 -6.72 0.66
C LEU A 50 9.15 -5.97 1.04
N VAL A 51 9.30 -4.89 1.76
CA VAL A 51 8.30 -3.83 1.94
C VAL A 51 8.92 -2.49 1.53
N PHE A 52 8.13 -1.57 1.02
CA PHE A 52 8.62 -0.28 0.55
C PHE A 52 7.56 0.80 0.72
N ASP A 53 8.01 2.02 0.95
CA ASP A 53 7.13 3.18 0.93
C ASP A 53 6.85 3.57 -0.53
N TYR A 54 5.58 3.68 -0.91
CA TYR A 54 5.24 4.18 -2.23
C TYR A 54 5.78 5.60 -2.42
N ARG A 55 5.95 6.03 -3.69
CA ARG A 55 6.33 7.41 -3.96
C ARG A 55 5.40 8.40 -3.25
N GLY A 56 5.97 9.43 -2.61
CA GLY A 56 5.25 10.43 -1.84
C GLY A 56 4.71 9.95 -0.50
N ILE A 57 4.99 8.71 -0.10
CA ILE A 57 4.61 8.14 1.18
C ILE A 57 5.85 7.97 2.06
N GLY A 58 5.72 8.25 3.33
CA GLY A 58 6.73 7.97 4.35
C GLY A 58 8.09 8.59 4.05
N GLN A 59 9.09 7.77 3.77
CA GLN A 59 10.45 8.19 3.49
C GLN A 59 10.80 8.22 1.99
N SER A 60 9.85 7.83 1.12
CA SER A 60 10.00 7.93 -0.33
C SER A 60 9.69 9.33 -0.84
N LYS A 61 10.41 9.78 -1.87
CA LYS A 61 10.12 11.05 -2.54
C LYS A 61 9.02 10.91 -3.59
N ASP A 62 8.56 12.05 -4.09
CA ASP A 62 7.63 12.13 -5.23
C ASP A 62 7.95 13.34 -6.09
N ASP A 63 7.62 13.24 -7.37
CA ASP A 63 7.56 14.38 -8.28
C ASP A 63 6.09 14.65 -8.63
N LEU A 64 5.54 15.70 -8.03
CA LEU A 64 4.14 16.10 -8.20
C LEU A 64 3.79 16.53 -9.64
N ASN A 65 4.78 16.75 -10.51
CA ASN A 65 4.56 17.03 -11.93
C ASN A 65 4.20 15.77 -12.73
N ILE A 66 4.46 14.58 -12.16
CA ILE A 66 4.13 13.31 -12.79
C ILE A 66 2.73 12.88 -12.32
N PRO A 67 1.77 12.67 -13.25
CA PRO A 67 0.45 12.17 -12.87
C PRO A 67 0.51 10.82 -12.14
N ALA A 68 -0.17 10.72 -11.01
CA ALA A 68 -0.26 9.46 -10.28
C ALA A 68 -1.06 8.42 -11.08
N SER A 69 -0.60 7.18 -11.09
CA SER A 69 -1.32 6.06 -11.69
C SER A 69 -0.83 4.72 -11.13
N MET A 70 -1.67 3.68 -11.19
CA MET A 70 -1.24 2.32 -10.81
C MET A 70 -0.05 1.85 -11.66
N LYS A 71 0.01 2.24 -12.94
CA LYS A 71 1.15 1.95 -13.83
C LYS A 71 2.44 2.61 -13.35
N LEU A 72 2.37 3.84 -12.86
CA LEU A 72 3.54 4.52 -12.31
C LEU A 72 4.06 3.82 -11.05
N TYR A 73 3.16 3.47 -10.13
CA TYR A 73 3.54 2.77 -8.90
C TYR A 73 4.06 1.34 -9.16
N SER A 74 3.49 0.65 -10.16
CA SER A 74 4.01 -0.66 -10.56
C SER A 74 5.39 -0.57 -11.23
N ALA A 75 5.63 0.48 -12.03
CA ALA A 75 6.93 0.74 -12.64
C ALA A 75 8.01 1.03 -11.58
N ASP A 76 7.65 1.73 -10.49
CA ASP A 76 8.54 1.92 -9.33
C ASP A 76 8.93 0.59 -8.69
N LEU A 77 7.95 -0.28 -8.45
CA LEU A 77 8.22 -1.59 -7.87
C LEU A 77 9.07 -2.47 -8.81
N ILE A 78 8.75 -2.50 -10.09
CA ILE A 78 9.53 -3.27 -11.09
C ILE A 78 10.99 -2.78 -11.08
N ALA A 79 11.22 -1.47 -11.13
CA ALA A 79 12.56 -0.91 -11.09
C ALA A 79 13.28 -1.21 -9.76
N LEU A 80 12.57 -1.26 -8.63
CA LEU A 80 13.13 -1.68 -7.35
C LEU A 80 13.51 -3.16 -7.35
N LEU A 81 12.68 -4.03 -7.92
CA LEU A 81 12.99 -5.46 -8.07
C LEU A 81 14.22 -5.67 -8.96
N ASP A 82 14.31 -4.97 -10.08
CA ASP A 82 15.47 -5.00 -10.98
C ASP A 82 16.74 -4.50 -10.25
N HIS A 83 16.64 -3.44 -9.44
CA HIS A 83 17.73 -2.93 -8.60
C HIS A 83 18.23 -3.97 -7.58
N LEU A 84 17.32 -4.74 -7.00
CA LEU A 84 17.65 -5.81 -6.04
C LEU A 84 18.10 -7.10 -6.72
N GLY A 85 18.02 -7.21 -8.04
CA GLY A 85 18.30 -8.43 -8.80
C GLY A 85 17.26 -9.54 -8.58
N TRP A 86 16.04 -9.16 -8.15
CA TRP A 86 14.95 -10.09 -7.90
C TRP A 86 14.14 -10.31 -9.18
N ASN A 87 14.27 -11.49 -9.76
CA ASN A 87 13.69 -11.82 -11.07
C ASN A 87 12.47 -12.74 -11.00
N LYS A 88 12.08 -13.19 -9.81
CA LYS A 88 10.87 -13.99 -9.59
C LYS A 88 10.41 -13.91 -8.14
N VAL A 89 9.25 -13.31 -7.89
CA VAL A 89 8.77 -12.96 -6.55
C VAL A 89 7.33 -13.41 -6.30
N HIS A 90 6.98 -13.63 -5.05
CA HIS A 90 5.60 -13.70 -4.59
C HIS A 90 5.09 -12.28 -4.34
N LEU A 91 3.94 -11.91 -4.90
CA LEU A 91 3.29 -10.62 -4.68
C LEU A 91 2.15 -10.77 -3.67
N ILE A 92 2.15 -9.94 -2.62
CA ILE A 92 1.11 -9.89 -1.59
C ILE A 92 0.55 -8.47 -1.58
N GLY A 93 -0.61 -8.29 -2.20
CA GLY A 93 -1.29 -7.01 -2.29
C GLY A 93 -2.37 -6.88 -1.21
N LEU A 94 -2.33 -5.79 -0.47
CA LEU A 94 -3.29 -5.47 0.56
C LEU A 94 -4.15 -4.29 0.14
N VAL A 95 -5.43 -4.42 0.35
CA VAL A 95 -6.51 -3.44 0.23
C VAL A 95 -6.30 -2.38 -0.86
N GLY A 96 -6.95 -2.56 -1.99
CA GLY A 96 -6.99 -1.60 -3.09
C GLY A 96 -5.63 -1.33 -3.72
N MET A 97 -4.89 -0.37 -3.17
CA MET A 97 -3.61 0.11 -3.72
C MET A 97 -2.60 -1.02 -3.96
N GLY A 98 -2.30 -1.82 -2.93
CA GLY A 98 -1.34 -2.91 -3.05
C GLY A 98 -1.78 -3.98 -4.05
N CYS A 99 -3.08 -4.24 -4.13
CA CYS A 99 -3.64 -5.17 -5.11
C CYS A 99 -3.53 -4.63 -6.53
N GLY A 100 -3.85 -3.35 -6.76
CA GLY A 100 -3.73 -2.71 -8.07
C GLY A 100 -2.30 -2.70 -8.59
N VAL A 101 -1.34 -2.40 -7.73
CA VAL A 101 0.08 -2.46 -8.08
C VAL A 101 0.51 -3.90 -8.43
N ALA A 102 0.09 -4.90 -7.65
CA ALA A 102 0.38 -6.31 -7.94
C ALA A 102 -0.18 -6.76 -9.30
N GLN A 103 -1.42 -6.35 -9.60
CA GLN A 103 -2.06 -6.65 -10.90
C GLN A 103 -1.31 -5.99 -12.06
N GLU A 104 -0.93 -4.73 -11.95
CA GLU A 104 -0.16 -4.03 -12.99
C GLU A 104 1.23 -4.63 -13.19
N VAL A 105 1.91 -5.09 -12.13
CA VAL A 105 3.17 -5.85 -12.27
C VAL A 105 2.92 -7.16 -13.05
N ALA A 106 1.86 -7.90 -12.69
CA ALA A 106 1.55 -9.16 -13.36
C ALA A 106 1.16 -8.99 -14.84
N LEU A 107 0.56 -7.85 -15.21
CA LEU A 107 0.24 -7.51 -16.59
C LEU A 107 1.47 -7.05 -17.38
N SER A 108 2.35 -6.28 -16.74
CA SER A 108 3.50 -5.66 -17.41
C SER A 108 4.72 -6.58 -17.49
N ARG A 109 4.95 -7.39 -16.46
CA ARG A 109 6.13 -8.23 -16.29
C ARG A 109 5.74 -9.60 -15.67
N PRO A 110 4.91 -10.40 -16.36
CA PRO A 110 4.39 -11.67 -15.83
C PRO A 110 5.50 -12.65 -15.43
N GLU A 111 6.66 -12.58 -16.06
CA GLU A 111 7.81 -13.43 -15.74
C GLU A 111 8.37 -13.17 -14.34
N LEU A 112 8.19 -11.97 -13.80
CA LEU A 112 8.60 -11.64 -12.43
C LEU A 112 7.70 -12.31 -11.38
N VAL A 113 6.49 -12.72 -11.74
CA VAL A 113 5.50 -13.19 -10.79
C VAL A 113 5.56 -14.69 -10.60
N ARG A 114 5.92 -15.15 -9.40
CA ARG A 114 5.84 -16.56 -9.00
C ARG A 114 4.43 -16.93 -8.56
N SER A 115 3.82 -16.10 -7.76
CA SER A 115 2.42 -16.18 -7.36
C SER A 115 1.93 -14.81 -6.89
N MET A 116 0.62 -14.64 -6.83
CA MET A 116 0.00 -13.41 -6.38
C MET A 116 -1.14 -13.72 -5.40
N VAL A 117 -1.16 -13.02 -4.26
CA VAL A 117 -2.24 -13.04 -3.28
C VAL A 117 -2.74 -11.61 -3.13
N ASN A 118 -4.00 -11.37 -3.45
CA ASN A 118 -4.64 -10.08 -3.32
C ASN A 118 -5.79 -10.16 -2.31
N MET A 119 -5.77 -9.27 -1.32
CA MET A 119 -6.79 -9.19 -0.28
C MET A 119 -7.55 -7.87 -0.40
N GLY A 120 -8.86 -7.91 -0.71
CA GLY A 120 -9.68 -6.73 -0.92
C GLY A 120 -9.36 -6.01 -2.24
N CYS A 121 -9.38 -6.74 -3.35
CA CYS A 121 -9.03 -6.24 -4.68
C CYS A 121 -10.26 -6.08 -5.58
N TRP A 122 -10.07 -5.30 -6.63
CA TRP A 122 -10.98 -5.17 -7.77
C TRP A 122 -10.18 -5.20 -9.08
N SER A 123 -10.84 -5.55 -10.17
CA SER A 123 -10.23 -5.61 -11.51
C SER A 123 -10.60 -4.41 -12.39
N SER A 124 -11.65 -3.69 -12.01
CA SER A 124 -12.12 -2.49 -12.71
C SER A 124 -12.79 -1.55 -11.72
N VAL A 125 -12.82 -0.29 -12.08
CA VAL A 125 -13.55 0.75 -11.32
C VAL A 125 -14.91 0.93 -11.99
N ASP A 126 -15.95 0.39 -11.34
CA ASP A 126 -17.34 0.65 -11.69
C ASP A 126 -17.86 1.92 -10.99
N ASP A 127 -19.11 2.29 -11.24
CA ASP A 127 -19.69 3.50 -10.65
C ASP A 127 -19.78 3.41 -9.11
N TYR A 128 -20.09 2.22 -8.57
CA TYR A 128 -20.13 2.02 -7.12
C TYR A 128 -18.78 2.26 -6.45
N LEU A 129 -17.71 1.68 -7.00
CA LEU A 129 -16.37 1.86 -6.45
C LEU A 129 -15.88 3.31 -6.63
N ARG A 130 -16.20 3.94 -7.77
CA ARG A 130 -15.86 5.34 -8.00
C ARG A 130 -16.52 6.24 -6.96
N ASP A 131 -17.83 6.12 -6.77
CA ASP A 131 -18.58 6.89 -5.79
C ASP A 131 -18.07 6.66 -4.36
N GLN A 132 -17.70 5.42 -4.04
CA GLN A 132 -17.10 5.09 -2.75
C GLN A 132 -15.76 5.80 -2.53
N LEU A 133 -14.86 5.76 -3.52
CA LEU A 133 -13.55 6.41 -3.42
C LEU A 133 -13.69 7.94 -3.34
N GLU A 134 -14.61 8.52 -4.13
CA GLU A 134 -14.93 9.95 -4.06
C GLU A 134 -15.53 10.34 -2.71
N LEU A 135 -16.37 9.50 -2.13
CA LEU A 135 -16.91 9.74 -0.80
C LEU A 135 -15.81 9.69 0.27
N PHE A 136 -14.89 8.75 0.19
CA PHE A 136 -13.72 8.71 1.08
C PHE A 136 -12.90 10.00 0.99
N ARG A 137 -12.60 10.45 -0.21
CA ARG A 137 -11.89 11.70 -0.48
C ARG A 137 -12.65 12.91 0.08
N THR A 138 -13.94 12.99 -0.18
CA THR A 138 -14.80 14.09 0.31
C THR A 138 -14.83 14.15 1.84
N VAL A 139 -15.05 13.03 2.50
CA VAL A 139 -15.05 12.97 3.97
C VAL A 139 -13.70 13.38 4.53
N HIS A 140 -12.60 12.93 3.93
CA HIS A 140 -11.26 13.29 4.36
C HIS A 140 -10.99 14.80 4.24
N ARG A 141 -11.35 15.41 3.11
CA ARG A 141 -11.06 16.82 2.80
C ARG A 141 -12.03 17.81 3.46
N GLU A 142 -13.33 17.52 3.38
CA GLU A 142 -14.37 18.47 3.76
C GLU A 142 -14.80 18.33 5.24
N VAL A 143 -14.74 17.13 5.80
CA VAL A 143 -15.13 16.86 7.19
C VAL A 143 -13.92 16.71 8.10
N GLY A 144 -12.84 16.15 7.59
CA GLY A 144 -11.57 16.00 8.28
C GLY A 144 -11.21 14.57 8.64
N PHE A 145 -9.92 14.40 8.98
CA PHE A 145 -9.31 13.09 9.18
C PHE A 145 -10.04 12.20 10.19
N TYR A 146 -10.51 12.75 11.30
CA TYR A 146 -11.14 11.93 12.35
C TYR A 146 -12.45 11.28 11.86
N ALA A 147 -13.29 12.06 11.17
CA ALA A 147 -14.53 11.54 10.57
C ALA A 147 -14.22 10.50 9.48
N PHE A 148 -13.22 10.77 8.65
CA PHE A 148 -12.73 9.83 7.64
C PHE A 148 -12.27 8.53 8.28
N GLN A 149 -11.41 8.58 9.30
CA GLN A 149 -10.92 7.42 10.03
C GLN A 149 -12.07 6.57 10.60
N GLN A 150 -13.03 7.23 11.25
CA GLN A 150 -14.20 6.56 11.79
C GLN A 150 -15.06 5.91 10.70
N PHE A 151 -15.28 6.62 9.60
CA PHE A 151 -16.06 6.13 8.47
C PHE A 151 -15.39 4.88 7.84
N VAL A 152 -14.10 4.94 7.56
CA VAL A 152 -13.34 3.79 7.01
C VAL A 152 -13.40 2.60 7.97
N CYS A 153 -13.23 2.81 9.28
CA CYS A 153 -13.31 1.74 10.25
C CYS A 153 -14.70 1.09 10.33
N ILE A 154 -15.77 1.88 10.31
CA ILE A 154 -17.15 1.37 10.32
C ILE A 154 -17.45 0.60 9.04
N TYR A 155 -16.94 1.08 7.90
CA TYR A 155 -17.11 0.42 6.61
C TYR A 155 -16.34 -0.90 6.50
N SER A 156 -15.13 -0.96 7.10
CA SER A 156 -14.20 -2.07 6.94
C SER A 156 -14.40 -3.21 7.95
N PHE A 157 -14.98 -2.93 9.11
CA PHE A 157 -15.06 -3.89 10.21
C PHE A 157 -16.50 -4.23 10.61
N LEU A 158 -16.71 -5.47 11.01
CA LEU A 158 -17.97 -5.86 11.62
C LEU A 158 -18.22 -5.09 12.93
N PRO A 159 -19.48 -4.76 13.27
CA PRO A 159 -19.82 -4.00 14.47
C PRO A 159 -19.21 -4.55 15.75
N GLU A 160 -19.18 -5.85 15.91
CA GLU A 160 -18.63 -6.51 17.08
C GLU A 160 -17.11 -6.26 17.20
N PHE A 161 -16.36 -6.42 16.13
CA PHE A 161 -14.93 -6.12 16.11
C PHE A 161 -14.65 -4.63 16.36
N TYR A 162 -15.40 -3.75 15.70
CA TYR A 162 -15.29 -2.31 15.90
C TYR A 162 -15.52 -1.92 17.36
N ASN A 163 -16.60 -2.39 18.00
CA ASN A 163 -16.93 -2.08 19.37
C ASN A 163 -15.83 -2.50 20.37
N GLN A 164 -15.20 -3.64 20.12
CA GLN A 164 -14.11 -4.15 20.96
C GLN A 164 -12.79 -3.43 20.76
N ASN A 165 -12.56 -2.86 19.58
CA ASN A 165 -11.24 -2.36 19.15
C ASN A 165 -11.21 -0.85 18.83
N LYS A 166 -12.32 -0.14 18.91
CA LYS A 166 -12.38 1.26 18.45
C LYS A 166 -11.33 2.16 19.11
N HIS A 167 -10.99 1.93 20.37
CA HIS A 167 -9.97 2.69 21.10
C HIS A 167 -8.56 2.52 20.54
N ARG A 168 -8.30 1.37 19.87
CA ARG A 168 -7.03 1.07 19.20
C ARG A 168 -7.02 1.58 17.76
N LEU A 169 -8.17 1.55 17.10
CA LEU A 169 -8.31 1.93 15.69
C LEU A 169 -8.35 3.44 15.49
N LEU A 170 -9.03 4.17 16.40
CA LEU A 170 -9.32 5.59 16.24
C LEU A 170 -8.39 6.47 17.07
N GLY A 171 -8.26 7.71 16.61
CA GLY A 171 -7.47 8.74 17.27
C GLY A 171 -6.14 9.01 16.60
N PRO A 172 -5.42 10.08 17.02
CA PRO A 172 -4.15 10.48 16.40
C PRO A 172 -3.05 9.43 16.54
N ASP A 173 -3.09 8.65 17.62
CA ASP A 173 -2.13 7.58 17.92
C ASP A 173 -2.70 6.20 17.60
N GLY A 174 -3.86 6.13 16.97
CA GLY A 174 -4.46 4.87 16.50
C GLY A 174 -3.62 4.20 15.41
N GLU A 175 -3.86 2.91 15.19
CA GLU A 175 -3.13 2.13 14.17
C GLU A 175 -3.20 2.73 12.76
N TRP A 176 -4.24 3.52 12.49
CA TRP A 176 -4.47 4.16 11.20
C TRP A 176 -4.16 5.66 11.21
N GLY A 177 -3.49 6.15 12.25
CA GLY A 177 -3.10 7.56 12.35
C GLY A 177 -2.22 8.06 11.21
N GLU A 178 -1.43 7.16 10.61
CA GLU A 178 -0.57 7.45 9.46
C GLU A 178 -1.33 7.88 8.21
N LEU A 179 -2.60 7.45 8.07
CA LEU A 179 -3.43 7.83 6.93
C LEU A 179 -3.68 9.34 6.87
N ARG A 180 -3.57 10.06 7.97
CA ARG A 180 -3.83 11.50 8.01
C ARG A 180 -2.99 12.27 7.00
N ASP A 181 -1.70 11.98 6.97
CA ASP A 181 -0.76 12.74 6.15
C ASP A 181 -0.49 12.05 4.80
N ASN A 182 -0.58 10.73 4.77
CA ASN A 182 -0.24 9.93 3.59
C ASN A 182 -1.41 9.70 2.64
N TYR A 183 -2.65 9.73 3.14
CA TYR A 183 -3.83 9.46 2.30
C TYR A 183 -3.97 10.46 1.16
N VAL A 184 -3.63 11.73 1.41
CA VAL A 184 -3.66 12.82 0.43
C VAL A 184 -2.84 12.49 -0.82
N THR A 185 -1.71 11.81 -0.66
CA THR A 185 -0.88 11.40 -1.81
C THR A 185 -1.64 10.46 -2.73
N HIS A 186 -2.36 9.48 -2.17
CA HIS A 186 -3.11 8.51 -2.94
C HIS A 186 -4.45 9.01 -3.46
N GLU A 187 -5.02 10.07 -2.87
CA GLU A 187 -6.21 10.74 -3.41
C GLU A 187 -6.01 11.26 -4.85
N ARG A 188 -4.76 11.42 -5.29
CA ARG A 188 -4.42 11.79 -6.68
C ARG A 188 -4.76 10.69 -7.69
N LEU A 189 -5.07 9.48 -7.23
CA LEU A 189 -5.48 8.35 -8.07
C LEU A 189 -6.99 8.30 -8.31
N VAL A 190 -7.77 9.08 -7.60
CA VAL A 190 -9.24 9.23 -7.70
C VAL A 190 -9.61 10.52 -8.51
#